data_870fe9341ae5c53e273c2b27b06bc4b2
#
_entry.id   870fe9341ae5c53e273c2b27b06bc4b2
#
_cell.length_a   1.000
_cell.length_b   1.000
_cell.length_c   1.000
_cell.angle_alpha   90.00
_cell.angle_beta   90.00
_cell.angle_gamma   90.00
#
_symmetry.space_group_name_H-M   'P 1'
#
loop_
_entity.id
_entity.type
_entity.pdbx_description
1 polymer ?
#
loop_
_entity_poly.entity_id
_entity_poly.type
_entity_poly.pdbx_seq_one_letter_code
_entity_poly.pdbx_strand_id
1 'polypeptide(L)'
;MWQKPQSENEIMDTSPKLTSKNYVETMLKAVKHYPKEPYYYLFVNHQACYFEILVNDLPVYKYFKDGQIVTPIDIYFALNKSGKQTITYKLYPQTEREQGEGFKTLLDWTSIKIEIFQRNKADTASDAFASEKEVLKHTNLMKPDQKNFISAGKDYYEYTFTFDATVPYQNEGWENSEDLSKWDQKKLLAKTENAYKQVWQLLKDHREDEYFNLIGKKEIETSQAEYSSKIDLEETLNSYLKPFSDPSYDLQPLNDYKLVLYGKKLVCLELISLDKKLRGKSALWIQFKNENGNKIAHFRKLYLHIAKGKTNFEVIR
;
A
#
# COMPACT_ATOMS: atom_id res chain seq x y z
N MET A 1 7.79 19.19 45.48
CA MET A 1 7.34 19.61 44.15
C MET A 1 7.30 18.36 43.25
N TRP A 2 6.13 17.83 43.02
CA TRP A 2 5.95 16.70 42.13
C TRP A 2 5.88 17.25 40.70
N GLN A 3 6.87 16.92 39.87
CA GLN A 3 6.76 17.17 38.44
C GLN A 3 5.68 16.24 37.85
N LYS A 4 4.68 16.84 37.21
CA LYS A 4 3.72 16.09 36.39
C LYS A 4 4.48 15.33 35.30
N PRO A 5 4.14 14.07 35.02
CA PRO A 5 4.68 13.39 33.87
C PRO A 5 4.28 14.18 32.60
N GLN A 6 5.26 14.48 31.75
CA GLN A 6 4.98 14.98 30.42
C GLN A 6 4.09 13.95 29.71
N SER A 7 3.03 14.44 29.13
CA SER A 7 2.04 13.63 28.42
C SER A 7 2.72 12.83 27.29
N GLU A 8 2.70 11.50 27.40
CA GLU A 8 3.11 10.54 26.38
C GLU A 8 2.21 10.57 25.11
N ASN A 9 1.69 11.74 24.70
CA ASN A 9 0.54 11.83 23.81
C ASN A 9 0.84 12.17 22.34
N GLU A 10 2.10 12.23 21.91
CA GLU A 10 2.40 12.36 20.48
C GLU A 10 3.05 11.10 19.94
N ILE A 11 2.21 10.16 19.49
CA ILE A 11 2.64 8.87 18.93
C ILE A 11 3.06 9.02 17.47
N MET A 12 2.49 9.99 16.76
CA MET A 12 2.79 10.25 15.34
C MET A 12 3.27 11.68 15.12
N ASP A 13 4.28 11.83 14.24
CA ASP A 13 4.77 13.12 13.78
C ASP A 13 3.87 13.61 12.64
N THR A 14 3.41 14.85 12.72
CA THR A 14 2.48 15.46 11.78
C THR A 14 3.10 16.69 11.15
N SER A 15 3.22 16.70 9.82
CA SER A 15 3.76 17.83 9.06
C SER A 15 3.43 17.62 7.58
N PRO A 16 3.00 18.62 6.85
CA PRO A 16 2.62 20.00 7.16
C PRO A 16 1.23 20.12 7.80
N LYS A 17 0.84 21.32 8.23
CA LYS A 17 -0.52 21.60 8.71
C LYS A 17 -1.52 21.54 7.57
N LEU A 18 -1.99 20.34 7.26
CA LEU A 18 -3.00 20.07 6.25
C LEU A 18 -4.38 19.95 6.92
N THR A 19 -5.38 20.56 6.33
CA THR A 19 -6.78 20.48 6.77
C THR A 19 -7.67 20.14 5.59
N SER A 20 -8.90 19.71 5.84
CA SER A 20 -9.89 19.48 4.78
C SER A 20 -10.12 20.74 3.93
N LYS A 21 -10.09 21.91 4.54
CA LYS A 21 -10.37 23.19 3.86
C LYS A 21 -9.24 23.65 2.94
N ASN A 22 -7.99 23.35 3.28
CA ASN A 22 -6.83 23.78 2.50
C ASN A 22 -6.19 22.65 1.67
N TYR A 23 -6.75 21.44 1.69
CA TYR A 23 -6.19 20.26 1.05
C TYR A 23 -5.81 20.50 -0.41
N VAL A 24 -6.78 20.85 -1.26
CA VAL A 24 -6.56 21.03 -2.71
C VAL A 24 -5.52 22.11 -2.98
N GLU A 25 -5.63 23.26 -2.31
CA GLU A 25 -4.70 24.37 -2.51
C GLU A 25 -3.27 24.01 -2.06
N THR A 26 -3.15 23.33 -0.93
CA THR A 26 -1.85 22.90 -0.37
C THR A 26 -1.20 21.87 -1.29
N MET A 27 -1.97 20.89 -1.77
CA MET A 27 -1.47 19.88 -2.70
C MET A 27 -1.06 20.49 -4.04
N LEU A 28 -1.85 21.39 -4.62
CA LEU A 28 -1.51 22.07 -5.87
C LEU A 28 -0.21 22.88 -5.78
N LYS A 29 0.10 23.42 -4.60
CA LYS A 29 1.39 24.12 -4.38
C LYS A 29 2.54 23.15 -4.22
N ALA A 30 2.30 21.97 -3.69
CA ALA A 30 3.32 20.95 -3.41
C ALA A 30 3.66 20.10 -4.65
N VAL A 31 2.65 19.75 -5.46
CA VAL A 31 2.82 18.93 -6.66
C VAL A 31 3.48 19.76 -7.78
N LYS A 32 4.59 19.25 -8.29
CA LYS A 32 5.30 19.79 -9.43
C LYS A 32 4.97 18.99 -10.68
N HIS A 33 4.64 19.70 -11.75
CA HIS A 33 4.43 19.12 -13.07
C HIS A 33 5.68 19.26 -13.95
N TYR A 34 5.87 18.30 -14.83
CA TYR A 34 7.06 18.19 -15.66
C TYR A 34 6.69 17.94 -17.13
N PRO A 35 7.57 18.27 -18.09
CA PRO A 35 7.31 17.98 -19.51
C PRO A 35 7.14 16.49 -19.82
N LYS A 36 7.70 15.63 -18.96
CA LYS A 36 7.47 14.18 -18.98
C LYS A 36 7.15 13.72 -17.57
N GLU A 37 6.04 13.03 -17.43
CA GLU A 37 5.51 12.49 -16.18
C GLU A 37 5.38 10.97 -16.27
N PRO A 38 6.50 10.23 -16.09
CA PRO A 38 6.51 8.78 -16.23
C PRO A 38 5.62 8.13 -15.18
N TYR A 39 4.71 7.29 -15.63
CA TYR A 39 3.75 6.57 -14.81
C TYR A 39 3.97 5.07 -14.97
N TYR A 40 4.26 4.38 -13.87
CA TYR A 40 4.64 2.97 -13.86
C TYR A 40 3.52 2.08 -13.32
N TYR A 41 3.35 0.92 -13.95
CA TYR A 41 2.38 -0.10 -13.56
C TYR A 41 2.86 -1.51 -13.97
N LEU A 42 2.21 -2.51 -13.41
CA LEU A 42 2.51 -3.92 -13.65
C LEU A 42 1.33 -4.61 -14.34
N PHE A 43 1.63 -5.53 -15.25
CA PHE A 43 0.75 -6.64 -15.59
C PHE A 43 1.25 -7.91 -14.92
N VAL A 44 0.33 -8.69 -14.37
CA VAL A 44 0.65 -9.94 -13.69
C VAL A 44 -0.17 -11.07 -14.28
N ASN A 45 0.51 -12.11 -14.75
CA ASN A 45 -0.08 -13.38 -15.11
C ASN A 45 0.41 -14.43 -14.11
N HIS A 46 -0.47 -15.24 -13.55
CA HIS A 46 -0.11 -16.22 -12.54
C HIS A 46 -0.89 -17.51 -12.72
N GLN A 47 -0.36 -18.62 -12.22
CA GLN A 47 -1.00 -19.92 -12.29
C GLN A 47 -0.69 -20.73 -11.02
N ALA A 48 -1.73 -21.37 -10.46
CA ALA A 48 -1.66 -22.26 -9.31
C ALA A 48 -1.00 -21.66 -8.05
N CYS A 49 -1.16 -20.35 -7.84
CA CYS A 49 -0.67 -19.68 -6.63
C CYS A 49 -1.53 -18.48 -6.26
N TYR A 50 -1.59 -18.21 -4.97
CA TYR A 50 -1.86 -16.88 -4.42
C TYR A 50 -0.54 -16.10 -4.38
N PHE A 51 -0.61 -14.77 -4.36
CA PHE A 51 0.61 -13.98 -4.31
C PHE A 51 0.45 -12.61 -3.66
N GLU A 52 1.59 -12.10 -3.20
CA GLU A 52 1.79 -10.70 -2.82
C GLU A 52 2.91 -10.10 -3.65
N ILE A 53 2.78 -8.82 -4.01
CA ILE A 53 3.83 -8.05 -4.69
C ILE A 53 4.14 -6.83 -3.85
N LEU A 54 5.44 -6.62 -3.60
CA LEU A 54 5.99 -5.46 -2.93
C LEU A 54 6.89 -4.71 -3.91
N VAL A 55 6.83 -3.40 -3.86
CA VAL A 55 7.78 -2.51 -4.55
C VAL A 55 8.49 -1.67 -3.48
N ASN A 56 9.81 -1.75 -3.43
CA ASN A 56 10.63 -1.08 -2.40
C ASN A 56 10.14 -1.40 -0.98
N ASP A 57 9.82 -2.66 -0.72
CA ASP A 57 9.24 -3.18 0.52
C ASP A 57 7.78 -2.77 0.81
N LEU A 58 7.19 -1.86 0.03
CA LEU A 58 5.78 -1.49 0.18
C LEU A 58 4.88 -2.49 -0.53
N PRO A 59 3.89 -3.13 0.13
CA PRO A 59 2.96 -4.03 -0.53
C PRO A 59 2.02 -3.25 -1.45
N VAL A 60 2.14 -3.48 -2.75
CA VAL A 60 1.32 -2.83 -3.77
C VAL A 60 0.10 -3.65 -4.14
N TYR A 61 0.22 -4.98 -4.09
CA TYR A 61 -0.89 -5.87 -4.42
C TYR A 61 -0.84 -7.20 -3.66
N LYS A 62 -2.03 -7.70 -3.27
CA LYS A 62 -2.23 -9.02 -2.66
C LYS A 62 -3.40 -9.71 -3.36
N TYR A 63 -3.18 -10.95 -3.76
CA TYR A 63 -4.17 -11.74 -4.48
C TYR A 63 -4.34 -13.12 -3.83
N PHE A 64 -5.43 -13.29 -3.08
CA PHE A 64 -5.78 -14.51 -2.36
C PHE A 64 -7.16 -15.03 -2.76
N LYS A 65 -7.46 -14.98 -4.05
CA LYS A 65 -8.72 -15.49 -4.62
C LYS A 65 -8.46 -16.24 -5.91
N ASP A 66 -9.46 -16.94 -6.39
CA ASP A 66 -9.39 -17.64 -7.68
C ASP A 66 -9.56 -16.66 -8.86
N GLY A 67 -9.19 -17.11 -10.04
CA GLY A 67 -9.25 -16.34 -11.28
C GLY A 67 -7.93 -15.67 -11.65
N GLN A 68 -8.00 -14.78 -12.63
CA GLN A 68 -6.87 -14.02 -13.15
C GLN A 68 -7.05 -12.53 -12.89
N ILE A 69 -5.94 -11.81 -12.80
CA ILE A 69 -5.94 -10.36 -12.82
C ILE A 69 -5.95 -9.90 -14.27
N VAL A 70 -6.91 -9.06 -14.63
CA VAL A 70 -7.06 -8.51 -15.97
C VAL A 70 -6.78 -7.02 -16.05
N THR A 71 -6.54 -6.38 -14.91
CA THR A 71 -6.28 -4.93 -14.83
C THR A 71 -4.82 -4.67 -14.45
N PRO A 72 -4.21 -3.59 -14.95
CA PRO A 72 -2.89 -3.18 -14.51
C PRO A 72 -2.90 -2.85 -13.00
N ILE A 73 -1.75 -3.02 -12.37
CA ILE A 73 -1.49 -2.67 -10.97
C ILE A 73 -0.57 -1.46 -10.95
N ASP A 74 -1.08 -0.34 -10.48
CA ASP A 74 -0.29 0.87 -10.34
C ASP A 74 0.79 0.71 -9.26
N ILE A 75 2.00 1.18 -9.57
CA ILE A 75 3.13 1.14 -8.64
C ILE A 75 3.82 2.50 -8.45
N TYR A 76 3.35 3.54 -9.13
CA TYR A 76 3.94 4.88 -9.06
C TYR A 76 4.09 5.38 -7.61
N PHE A 77 3.10 5.13 -6.76
CA PHE A 77 3.11 5.56 -5.36
C PHE A 77 4.21 4.90 -4.51
N ALA A 78 4.79 3.79 -4.98
CA ALA A 78 5.90 3.10 -4.32
C ALA A 78 7.27 3.53 -4.84
N LEU A 79 7.33 4.43 -5.84
CA LEU A 79 8.57 4.97 -6.40
C LEU A 79 8.86 6.33 -5.75
N ASN A 80 9.94 6.42 -4.97
CA ASN A 80 10.29 7.66 -4.29
C ASN A 80 11.22 8.55 -5.12
N LYS A 81 12.03 7.97 -6.00
CA LYS A 81 13.04 8.65 -6.84
C LYS A 81 13.47 7.79 -8.02
N SER A 82 14.22 8.37 -8.94
CA SER A 82 14.91 7.65 -10.01
C SER A 82 15.94 6.67 -9.49
N GLY A 83 16.24 5.67 -10.31
CA GLY A 83 17.27 4.66 -10.08
C GLY A 83 16.69 3.26 -9.88
N LYS A 84 17.47 2.41 -9.21
CA LYS A 84 17.15 1.02 -9.01
C LYS A 84 16.01 0.86 -8.01
N GLN A 85 14.96 0.16 -8.44
CA GLN A 85 13.79 -0.21 -7.65
C GLN A 85 13.79 -1.72 -7.43
N THR A 86 13.25 -2.18 -6.32
CA THR A 86 13.10 -3.59 -6.02
C THR A 86 11.65 -4.04 -6.16
N ILE A 87 11.46 -5.22 -6.75
CA ILE A 87 10.18 -5.93 -6.70
C ILE A 87 10.40 -7.25 -5.98
N THR A 88 9.67 -7.45 -4.89
CA THR A 88 9.60 -8.73 -4.20
C THR A 88 8.23 -9.33 -4.42
N TYR A 89 8.18 -10.58 -4.87
CA TYR A 89 6.92 -11.32 -4.90
C TYR A 89 7.00 -12.55 -4.01
N LYS A 90 5.87 -12.84 -3.37
CA LYS A 90 5.69 -13.97 -2.47
C LYS A 90 4.60 -14.85 -3.06
N LEU A 91 4.86 -16.14 -3.15
CA LEU A 91 3.89 -17.13 -3.66
C LEU A 91 3.46 -18.06 -2.54
N TYR A 92 2.17 -18.36 -2.53
CA TYR A 92 1.53 -19.28 -1.59
C TYR A 92 0.68 -20.28 -2.36
N PRO A 93 0.52 -21.53 -1.88
CA PRO A 93 -0.41 -22.48 -2.46
C PRO A 93 -1.85 -21.94 -2.47
N GLN A 94 -2.63 -22.30 -3.46
CA GLN A 94 -4.06 -22.05 -3.47
C GLN A 94 -4.77 -23.06 -2.56
N THR A 95 -4.70 -22.85 -1.24
CA THR A 95 -5.23 -23.78 -0.22
C THR A 95 -6.75 -23.85 -0.19
N GLU A 96 -7.41 -22.82 -0.72
CA GLU A 96 -8.87 -22.72 -0.74
C GLU A 96 -9.32 -22.31 -2.15
N ARG A 97 -9.87 -23.24 -2.90
CA ARG A 97 -10.36 -23.03 -4.27
C ARG A 97 -11.87 -23.05 -4.31
N GLU A 98 -12.45 -22.27 -5.20
CA GLU A 98 -13.91 -22.30 -5.45
C GLU A 98 -14.36 -23.60 -6.10
N GLN A 99 -13.46 -24.21 -6.90
CA GLN A 99 -13.72 -25.50 -7.54
C GLN A 99 -12.56 -26.47 -7.29
N GLY A 100 -12.90 -27.65 -6.80
CA GLY A 100 -11.95 -28.72 -6.48
C GLY A 100 -11.22 -28.54 -5.17
N GLU A 101 -10.35 -29.48 -4.84
CA GLU A 101 -9.53 -29.43 -3.63
C GLU A 101 -8.44 -28.37 -3.74
N GLY A 102 -8.14 -27.70 -2.62
CA GLY A 102 -7.03 -26.77 -2.49
C GLY A 102 -5.68 -27.48 -2.51
N PHE A 103 -4.65 -26.78 -2.90
CA PHE A 103 -3.27 -27.29 -2.93
C PHE A 103 -2.57 -27.00 -1.60
N LYS A 104 -1.91 -27.99 -1.03
CA LYS A 104 -1.13 -27.83 0.20
C LYS A 104 0.25 -27.21 -0.04
N THR A 105 0.77 -27.37 -1.25
CA THR A 105 2.08 -26.89 -1.66
C THR A 105 2.01 -26.24 -3.05
N LEU A 106 3.02 -25.45 -3.38
CA LEU A 106 3.24 -24.94 -4.73
C LEU A 106 3.52 -26.11 -5.68
N LEU A 107 2.96 -26.07 -6.87
CA LEU A 107 2.96 -27.15 -7.82
C LEU A 107 4.14 -27.04 -8.81
N ASP A 108 4.45 -28.10 -9.53
CA ASP A 108 5.48 -28.09 -10.58
C ASP A 108 5.20 -27.05 -11.68
N TRP A 109 3.94 -26.80 -11.97
CA TRP A 109 3.46 -25.83 -12.98
C TRP A 109 3.04 -24.47 -12.38
N THR A 110 3.34 -24.23 -11.08
CA THR A 110 3.16 -22.90 -10.50
C THR A 110 3.98 -21.89 -11.27
N SER A 111 3.35 -20.79 -11.65
CA SER A 111 4.01 -19.73 -12.39
C SER A 111 3.52 -18.34 -11.99
N ILE A 112 4.42 -17.36 -12.10
CA ILE A 112 4.12 -15.94 -12.08
C ILE A 112 4.97 -15.24 -13.13
N LYS A 113 4.34 -14.39 -13.93
CA LYS A 113 4.98 -13.48 -14.87
C LYS A 113 4.60 -12.05 -14.50
N ILE A 114 5.58 -11.19 -14.31
CA ILE A 114 5.41 -9.77 -13.99
C ILE A 114 6.03 -8.97 -15.13
N GLU A 115 5.23 -8.14 -15.78
CA GLU A 115 5.66 -7.25 -16.85
C GLU A 115 5.49 -5.81 -16.33
N ILE A 116 6.58 -5.02 -16.38
CA ILE A 116 6.63 -3.64 -15.92
C ILE A 116 6.51 -2.74 -17.13
N PHE A 117 5.55 -1.84 -17.08
CA PHE A 117 5.32 -0.86 -18.14
C PHE A 117 5.46 0.56 -17.59
N GLN A 118 5.81 1.45 -18.49
CA GLN A 118 5.85 2.89 -18.26
C GLN A 118 5.14 3.60 -19.39
N ARG A 119 4.31 4.57 -19.08
CA ARG A 119 3.73 5.53 -20.01
C ARG A 119 3.87 6.96 -19.47
N ASN A 120 3.54 7.95 -20.27
CA ASN A 120 3.42 9.32 -19.77
C ASN A 120 2.01 9.53 -19.16
N LYS A 121 1.91 10.13 -17.97
CA LYS A 121 0.62 10.41 -17.30
C LYS A 121 -0.32 11.24 -18.15
N ALA A 122 0.23 12.22 -18.89
CA ALA A 122 -0.54 13.15 -19.72
C ALA A 122 -1.15 12.50 -20.97
N ASP A 123 -0.79 11.24 -21.32
CA ASP A 123 -1.35 10.57 -22.47
C ASP A 123 -2.84 10.34 -22.28
N THR A 124 -3.62 10.77 -23.24
CA THR A 124 -5.08 10.62 -23.24
C THR A 124 -5.47 9.16 -23.53
N ALA A 125 -6.73 8.79 -23.28
CA ALA A 125 -7.22 7.44 -23.53
C ALA A 125 -7.05 6.98 -24.97
N SER A 126 -7.09 7.89 -25.97
CA SER A 126 -6.81 7.61 -27.37
C SER A 126 -5.33 7.37 -27.67
N ASP A 127 -4.44 8.00 -26.89
CA ASP A 127 -2.99 7.95 -27.06
C ASP A 127 -2.29 7.21 -25.89
N ALA A 128 -3.07 6.59 -25.00
CA ALA A 128 -2.57 5.95 -23.77
C ALA A 128 -1.47 4.93 -24.04
N PHE A 129 -1.48 4.31 -25.22
CA PHE A 129 -0.48 3.32 -25.63
C PHE A 129 0.64 3.90 -26.51
N ALA A 130 0.54 5.15 -26.96
CA ALA A 130 1.54 5.74 -27.86
C ALA A 130 2.91 5.91 -27.20
N SER A 131 2.96 6.22 -25.90
CA SER A 131 4.19 6.31 -25.12
C SER A 131 4.46 5.09 -24.24
N GLU A 132 3.56 4.08 -24.26
CA GLU A 132 3.72 2.87 -23.47
C GLU A 132 4.94 2.08 -23.95
N LYS A 133 5.76 1.70 -23.00
CA LYS A 133 6.89 0.81 -23.26
C LYS A 133 7.04 -0.23 -22.16
N GLU A 134 7.38 -1.43 -22.53
CA GLU A 134 7.85 -2.45 -21.59
C GLU A 134 9.23 -2.04 -21.05
N VAL A 135 9.34 -1.97 -19.72
CA VAL A 135 10.59 -1.65 -19.03
C VAL A 135 11.35 -2.92 -18.71
N LEU A 136 10.62 -3.94 -18.21
CA LEU A 136 11.19 -5.23 -17.83
C LEU A 136 10.09 -6.29 -17.80
N LYS A 137 10.49 -7.51 -18.15
CA LYS A 137 9.70 -8.72 -17.99
C LYS A 137 10.44 -9.72 -17.12
N HIS A 138 9.77 -10.23 -16.10
CA HIS A 138 10.30 -11.24 -15.20
C HIS A 138 9.36 -12.44 -15.12
N THR A 139 9.92 -13.65 -15.08
CA THR A 139 9.20 -14.89 -14.79
C THR A 139 9.88 -15.59 -13.61
N ASN A 140 9.11 -16.35 -12.84
CA ASN A 140 9.67 -17.13 -11.74
C ASN A 140 10.76 -18.10 -12.21
N LEU A 141 11.65 -18.45 -11.30
CA LEU A 141 12.74 -19.39 -11.59
C LEU A 141 12.21 -20.81 -11.76
N MET A 142 12.82 -21.52 -12.70
CA MET A 142 12.55 -22.92 -13.00
C MET A 142 13.70 -23.79 -12.51
N LYS A 143 13.45 -25.09 -12.29
CA LYS A 143 14.50 -26.10 -12.10
C LYS A 143 15.39 -26.19 -13.34
N PRO A 144 16.58 -26.82 -13.25
CA PRO A 144 17.49 -26.97 -14.42
C PRO A 144 16.86 -27.65 -15.63
N ASP A 145 15.82 -28.45 -15.42
CA ASP A 145 15.05 -29.12 -16.49
C ASP A 145 14.18 -28.14 -17.31
N GLN A 146 14.06 -26.88 -16.88
CA GLN A 146 13.23 -25.81 -17.47
C GLN A 146 11.75 -26.18 -17.59
N LYS A 147 11.28 -27.21 -16.89
CA LYS A 147 9.89 -27.68 -16.94
C LYS A 147 9.16 -27.47 -15.62
N ASN A 148 9.89 -27.55 -14.51
CA ASN A 148 9.31 -27.54 -13.20
C ASN A 148 9.68 -26.27 -12.43
N PHE A 149 8.71 -25.72 -11.68
CA PHE A 149 8.94 -24.58 -10.81
C PHE A 149 10.00 -24.93 -9.74
N ILE A 150 10.93 -24.00 -9.48
CA ILE A 150 12.09 -24.25 -8.61
C ILE A 150 11.69 -24.64 -7.16
N SER A 151 10.56 -24.11 -6.66
CA SER A 151 10.06 -24.36 -5.32
C SER A 151 8.80 -25.23 -5.29
N ALA A 152 8.58 -26.05 -6.28
CA ALA A 152 7.52 -27.07 -6.26
C ALA A 152 7.65 -27.97 -5.02
N GLY A 153 6.52 -28.23 -4.34
CA GLY A 153 6.45 -29.00 -3.09
C GLY A 153 6.66 -28.16 -1.83
N LYS A 154 6.92 -26.86 -1.92
CA LYS A 154 7.02 -25.94 -0.77
C LYS A 154 5.67 -25.25 -0.52
N ASP A 155 5.49 -24.80 0.72
CA ASP A 155 4.32 -24.00 1.15
C ASP A 155 4.51 -22.49 0.97
N TYR A 156 5.71 -22.08 0.57
CA TYR A 156 6.08 -20.67 0.40
C TYR A 156 7.24 -20.51 -0.57
N TYR A 157 7.23 -19.41 -1.34
CA TYR A 157 8.36 -18.95 -2.14
C TYR A 157 8.42 -17.45 -2.14
N GLU A 158 9.62 -16.89 -2.04
CA GLU A 158 9.88 -15.45 -2.17
C GLU A 158 11.05 -15.21 -3.10
N TYR A 159 10.92 -14.20 -3.95
CA TYR A 159 12.00 -13.79 -4.84
C TYR A 159 11.99 -12.28 -5.03
N THR A 160 13.19 -11.71 -5.12
CA THR A 160 13.38 -10.28 -5.36
C THR A 160 14.19 -10.06 -6.62
N PHE A 161 13.73 -9.17 -7.47
CA PHE A 161 14.46 -8.68 -8.63
C PHE A 161 14.41 -7.15 -8.69
N THR A 162 15.16 -6.55 -9.61
CA THR A 162 15.25 -5.10 -9.72
C THR A 162 14.97 -4.62 -11.11
N PHE A 163 14.49 -3.37 -11.21
CA PHE A 163 14.39 -2.62 -12.47
C PHE A 163 14.83 -1.18 -12.23
N ASP A 164 15.15 -0.46 -13.30
CA ASP A 164 15.49 0.94 -13.22
C ASP A 164 14.29 1.80 -13.59
N ALA A 165 13.91 2.73 -12.71
CA ALA A 165 12.88 3.72 -12.97
C ALA A 165 13.49 5.11 -13.13
N THR A 166 12.88 5.93 -13.99
CA THR A 166 13.20 7.34 -14.14
C THR A 166 11.96 8.16 -13.82
N VAL A 167 12.03 8.97 -12.77
CA VAL A 167 10.98 9.91 -12.38
C VAL A 167 11.61 11.28 -12.12
N PRO A 168 10.95 12.42 -12.44
CA PRO A 168 11.55 13.74 -12.31
C PRO A 168 11.49 14.31 -10.89
N TYR A 169 10.92 13.59 -9.94
CA TYR A 169 10.78 13.99 -8.54
C TYR A 169 11.70 13.17 -7.62
N GLN A 170 11.84 13.67 -6.40
CA GLN A 170 12.49 12.96 -5.30
C GLN A 170 11.67 13.17 -4.03
N ASN A 171 10.96 12.13 -3.62
CA ASN A 171 10.27 12.04 -2.35
C ASN A 171 11.22 11.48 -1.27
N GLU A 172 11.01 11.83 -0.02
CA GLU A 172 11.79 11.29 1.08
C GLU A 172 11.51 9.80 1.30
N GLY A 173 10.21 9.44 1.28
CA GLY A 173 9.76 8.06 1.45
C GLY A 173 10.23 7.45 2.79
N TRP A 174 10.53 6.15 2.74
CA TRP A 174 10.93 5.35 3.92
C TRP A 174 12.36 4.81 3.84
N GLU A 175 13.16 5.24 2.87
CA GLU A 175 14.53 4.73 2.72
C GLU A 175 15.41 5.09 3.91
N ASN A 176 15.25 6.29 4.46
CA ASN A 176 16.01 6.77 5.62
C ASN A 176 15.17 6.64 6.91
N SER A 177 14.73 5.42 7.21
CA SER A 177 13.92 5.10 8.39
C SER A 177 14.67 4.17 9.32
N GLU A 178 14.22 4.11 10.57
CA GLU A 178 14.74 3.19 11.57
C GLU A 178 14.47 1.73 11.18
N ASP A 179 15.41 0.85 11.54
CA ASP A 179 15.27 -0.60 11.36
C ASP A 179 14.38 -1.18 12.46
N LEU A 180 13.08 -1.26 12.20
CA LEU A 180 12.06 -1.74 13.13
C LEU A 180 12.14 -3.25 13.38
N SER A 181 12.89 -4.00 12.55
CA SER A 181 13.10 -5.43 12.78
C SER A 181 13.93 -5.73 14.02
N LYS A 182 14.69 -4.73 14.48
CA LYS A 182 15.53 -4.82 15.69
C LYS A 182 14.80 -4.45 16.97
N TRP A 183 13.57 -3.96 16.87
CA TRP A 183 12.79 -3.56 18.03
C TRP A 183 12.19 -4.79 18.73
N ASP A 184 11.97 -4.66 20.03
CA ASP A 184 11.16 -5.65 20.76
C ASP A 184 9.76 -5.69 20.13
N GLN A 185 9.36 -6.89 19.70
CA GLN A 185 8.13 -7.07 18.92
C GLN A 185 6.86 -6.72 19.71
N LYS A 186 6.86 -6.92 21.04
CA LYS A 186 5.72 -6.54 21.90
C LYS A 186 5.61 -5.02 22.00
N LYS A 187 6.74 -4.33 22.16
CA LYS A 187 6.77 -2.86 22.19
C LYS A 187 6.37 -2.26 20.84
N LEU A 188 6.85 -2.86 19.73
CA LEU A 188 6.50 -2.42 18.39
C LEU A 188 5.00 -2.60 18.13
N LEU A 189 4.44 -3.76 18.51
CA LEU A 189 2.99 -4.01 18.42
C LEU A 189 2.21 -2.97 19.20
N ALA A 190 2.53 -2.78 20.50
CA ALA A 190 1.82 -1.82 21.35
C ALA A 190 1.88 -0.39 20.80
N LYS A 191 3.04 0.04 20.28
CA LYS A 191 3.20 1.35 19.65
C LYS A 191 2.37 1.48 18.37
N THR A 192 2.35 0.44 17.54
CA THR A 192 1.56 0.41 16.30
C THR A 192 0.06 0.41 16.59
N GLU A 193 -0.39 -0.37 17.58
CA GLU A 193 -1.79 -0.36 18.04
C GLU A 193 -2.23 1.02 18.51
N ASN A 194 -1.40 1.71 19.28
CA ASN A 194 -1.70 3.06 19.74
C ASN A 194 -1.84 4.05 18.58
N ALA A 195 -0.97 3.94 17.55
CA ALA A 195 -1.08 4.76 16.36
C ALA A 195 -2.39 4.49 15.59
N TYR A 196 -2.76 3.21 15.41
CA TYR A 196 -4.03 2.84 14.77
C TYR A 196 -5.25 3.30 15.58
N LYS A 197 -5.21 3.15 16.92
CA LYS A 197 -6.27 3.66 17.81
C LYS A 197 -6.43 5.16 17.71
N GLN A 198 -5.33 5.91 17.61
CA GLN A 198 -5.38 7.36 17.41
C GLN A 198 -6.11 7.72 16.10
N VAL A 199 -5.74 7.09 14.97
CA VAL A 199 -6.42 7.34 13.68
C VAL A 199 -7.88 6.92 13.75
N TRP A 200 -8.17 5.75 14.33
CA TRP A 200 -9.53 5.26 14.51
C TRP A 200 -10.38 6.24 15.33
N GLN A 201 -9.82 6.81 16.41
CA GLN A 201 -10.51 7.78 17.24
C GLN A 201 -10.77 9.09 16.50
N LEU A 202 -9.82 9.57 15.67
CA LEU A 202 -10.04 10.75 14.82
C LEU A 202 -11.21 10.57 13.86
N LEU A 203 -11.31 9.40 13.25
CA LEU A 203 -12.43 9.05 12.36
C LEU A 203 -13.75 8.97 13.13
N LYS A 204 -13.75 8.32 14.30
CA LYS A 204 -14.93 8.14 15.14
C LYS A 204 -15.49 9.45 15.66
N ASP A 205 -14.60 10.37 16.07
CA ASP A 205 -14.98 11.66 16.67
C ASP A 205 -15.16 12.75 15.60
N HIS A 206 -15.12 12.41 14.31
CA HIS A 206 -15.23 13.35 13.19
C HIS A 206 -14.22 14.51 13.26
N ARG A 207 -12.99 14.22 13.72
CA ARG A 207 -11.88 15.18 13.81
C ARG A 207 -11.10 15.24 12.49
N GLU A 208 -11.75 15.73 11.45
CA GLU A 208 -11.23 15.67 10.08
C GLU A 208 -9.92 16.43 9.90
N ASP A 209 -9.80 17.65 10.40
CA ASP A 209 -8.60 18.46 10.23
C ASP A 209 -7.36 17.83 10.87
N GLU A 210 -7.52 17.16 12.00
CA GLU A 210 -6.43 16.43 12.65
C GLU A 210 -6.06 15.15 11.86
N TYR A 211 -7.06 14.48 11.29
CA TYR A 211 -6.81 13.36 10.39
C TYR A 211 -6.03 13.80 9.15
N PHE A 212 -6.43 14.89 8.48
CA PHE A 212 -5.72 15.43 7.32
C PHE A 212 -4.30 15.86 7.68
N ASN A 213 -4.10 16.52 8.82
CA ASN A 213 -2.78 16.90 9.28
C ASN A 213 -1.86 15.67 9.45
N LEU A 214 -2.40 14.57 9.98
CA LEU A 214 -1.67 13.34 10.24
C LEU A 214 -1.23 12.63 8.95
N ILE A 215 -2.04 12.65 7.90
CA ILE A 215 -1.71 12.02 6.62
C ILE A 215 -0.96 12.97 5.65
N GLY A 216 -0.69 14.21 6.05
CA GLY A 216 -0.19 15.27 5.15
C GLY A 216 1.06 14.89 4.37
N LYS A 217 2.07 14.30 5.02
CA LYS A 217 3.31 13.86 4.34
C LYS A 217 3.02 12.80 3.28
N LYS A 218 2.22 11.78 3.65
CA LYS A 218 1.77 10.75 2.73
C LYS A 218 1.08 11.35 1.50
N GLU A 219 0.16 12.29 1.72
CA GLU A 219 -0.63 12.89 0.63
C GLU A 219 0.25 13.70 -0.32
N ILE A 220 1.18 14.51 0.20
CA ILE A 220 2.13 15.27 -0.64
C ILE A 220 2.95 14.33 -1.51
N GLU A 221 3.55 13.29 -0.93
CA GLU A 221 4.42 12.39 -1.68
C GLU A 221 3.65 11.52 -2.68
N THR A 222 2.43 11.08 -2.32
CA THR A 222 1.60 10.27 -3.21
C THR A 222 1.08 11.12 -4.36
N SER A 223 0.56 12.33 -4.09
CA SER A 223 0.10 13.26 -5.11
C SER A 223 1.22 13.68 -6.07
N GLN A 224 2.45 13.88 -5.55
CA GLN A 224 3.61 14.15 -6.41
C GLN A 224 3.93 12.95 -7.31
N ALA A 225 3.91 11.73 -6.78
CA ALA A 225 4.20 10.53 -7.54
C ALA A 225 3.13 10.22 -8.59
N GLU A 226 1.89 10.64 -8.35
CA GLU A 226 0.77 10.54 -9.29
C GLU A 226 0.73 11.70 -10.30
N TYR A 227 1.45 12.79 -10.05
CA TYR A 227 1.30 14.07 -10.77
C TYR A 227 -0.14 14.55 -10.75
N SER A 228 -0.73 14.55 -9.55
CA SER A 228 -2.17 14.79 -9.38
C SER A 228 -2.60 16.14 -9.91
N SER A 229 -3.60 16.14 -10.77
CA SER A 229 -4.28 17.33 -11.23
C SER A 229 -5.24 17.87 -10.16
N LYS A 230 -5.79 19.06 -10.39
CA LYS A 230 -6.84 19.62 -9.50
C LYS A 230 -8.03 18.67 -9.38
N ILE A 231 -8.43 18.03 -10.47
CA ILE A 231 -9.57 17.09 -10.48
C ILE A 231 -9.25 15.86 -9.63
N ASP A 232 -8.06 15.26 -9.81
CA ASP A 232 -7.62 14.11 -9.02
C ASP A 232 -7.63 14.44 -7.52
N LEU A 233 -7.17 15.65 -7.15
CA LEU A 233 -7.13 16.11 -5.77
C LEU A 233 -8.52 16.38 -5.17
N GLU A 234 -9.45 16.93 -5.95
CA GLU A 234 -10.84 17.15 -5.54
C GLU A 234 -11.57 15.80 -5.34
N GLU A 235 -11.37 14.84 -6.22
CA GLU A 235 -11.91 13.47 -6.08
C GLU A 235 -11.34 12.75 -4.84
N THR A 236 -10.04 12.88 -4.61
CA THR A 236 -9.37 12.33 -3.44
C THR A 236 -9.91 12.93 -2.14
N LEU A 237 -10.02 14.28 -2.08
CA LEU A 237 -10.61 14.97 -0.94
C LEU A 237 -12.04 14.49 -0.66
N ASN A 238 -12.87 14.44 -1.69
CA ASN A 238 -14.26 13.97 -1.57
C ASN A 238 -14.32 12.53 -1.03
N SER A 239 -13.42 11.64 -1.49
CA SER A 239 -13.33 10.27 -0.97
C SER A 239 -12.91 10.22 0.51
N TYR A 240 -12.02 11.10 0.93
CA TYR A 240 -11.61 11.19 2.34
C TYR A 240 -12.69 11.75 3.23
N LEU A 241 -13.50 12.70 2.75
CA LEU A 241 -14.54 13.37 3.54
C LEU A 241 -15.78 12.49 3.77
N LYS A 242 -16.07 11.53 2.90
CA LYS A 242 -17.24 10.65 3.04
C LYS A 242 -17.41 10.02 4.44
N PRO A 243 -16.38 9.42 5.06
CA PRO A 243 -16.52 8.85 6.40
C PRO A 243 -16.85 9.86 7.52
N PHE A 244 -16.60 11.15 7.27
CA PHE A 244 -16.90 12.21 8.23
C PHE A 244 -18.28 12.84 8.03
N SER A 245 -18.81 12.78 6.81
CA SER A 245 -20.05 13.48 6.43
C SER A 245 -21.24 12.56 6.17
N ASP A 246 -21.01 11.30 5.83
CA ASP A 246 -22.05 10.34 5.47
C ASP A 246 -22.27 9.31 6.60
N PRO A 247 -23.44 9.35 7.28
CA PRO A 247 -23.72 8.45 8.39
C PRO A 247 -23.88 6.97 7.97
N SER A 248 -23.95 6.67 6.67
CA SER A 248 -23.95 5.29 6.19
C SER A 248 -22.58 4.60 6.27
N TYR A 249 -21.52 5.39 6.50
CA TYR A 249 -20.14 4.90 6.67
C TYR A 249 -19.92 4.42 8.10
N ASP A 250 -19.99 3.10 8.31
CA ASP A 250 -19.86 2.43 9.59
C ASP A 250 -18.41 2.05 9.86
N LEU A 251 -17.74 2.79 10.75
CA LEU A 251 -16.35 2.54 11.16
C LEU A 251 -16.28 1.25 11.99
N GLN A 252 -15.55 0.27 11.48
CA GLN A 252 -15.44 -1.02 12.13
C GLN A 252 -14.46 -1.00 13.31
N PRO A 253 -14.67 -1.83 14.35
CA PRO A 253 -13.77 -1.89 15.49
C PRO A 253 -12.40 -2.43 15.10
N LEU A 254 -11.36 -1.97 15.80
CA LEU A 254 -10.00 -2.49 15.67
C LEU A 254 -9.88 -3.80 16.46
N ASN A 255 -10.08 -4.92 15.80
CA ASN A 255 -9.94 -6.26 16.36
C ASN A 255 -9.44 -7.24 15.30
N ASP A 256 -9.11 -8.47 15.71
CA ASP A 256 -8.72 -9.57 14.85
C ASP A 256 -7.62 -9.20 13.84
N TYR A 257 -6.56 -8.59 14.32
CA TYR A 257 -5.42 -8.18 13.52
C TYR A 257 -4.09 -8.78 14.00
N LYS A 258 -3.09 -8.68 13.16
CA LYS A 258 -1.68 -8.95 13.45
C LYS A 258 -0.80 -7.79 13.04
N LEU A 259 0.31 -7.62 13.76
CA LEU A 259 1.40 -6.75 13.32
C LEU A 259 2.08 -7.37 12.10
N VAL A 260 2.30 -6.57 11.07
CA VAL A 260 3.09 -6.97 9.90
C VAL A 260 4.21 -5.97 9.69
N LEU A 261 5.41 -6.48 9.52
CA LEU A 261 6.61 -5.72 9.18
C LEU A 261 6.95 -5.98 7.71
N TYR A 262 7.02 -4.92 6.91
CA TYR A 262 7.42 -4.97 5.52
C TYR A 262 8.84 -4.44 5.34
N GLY A 263 9.69 -5.25 4.71
CA GLY A 263 11.12 -5.03 4.74
C GLY A 263 11.60 -4.94 6.19
N LYS A 264 12.27 -3.87 6.55
CA LYS A 264 12.73 -3.61 7.93
C LYS A 264 12.17 -2.33 8.51
N LYS A 265 11.37 -1.58 7.76
CA LYS A 265 11.09 -0.16 8.03
C LYS A 265 9.62 0.20 8.09
N LEU A 266 8.74 -0.60 7.49
CA LEU A 266 7.32 -0.31 7.40
C LEU A 266 6.52 -1.28 8.28
N VAL A 267 5.62 -0.76 9.10
CA VAL A 267 4.71 -1.56 9.89
C VAL A 267 3.26 -1.19 9.63
N CYS A 268 2.38 -2.16 9.78
CA CYS A 268 0.94 -1.96 9.75
C CYS A 268 0.23 -3.04 10.58
N LEU A 269 -1.08 -2.84 10.83
CA LEU A 269 -1.96 -3.87 11.36
C LEU A 269 -2.82 -4.43 10.22
N GLU A 270 -2.83 -5.74 10.07
CA GLU A 270 -3.61 -6.46 9.07
C GLU A 270 -4.60 -7.41 9.69
N LEU A 271 -5.80 -7.45 9.14
CA LEU A 271 -6.86 -8.34 9.60
C LEU A 271 -6.45 -9.82 9.48
N ILE A 272 -6.71 -10.57 10.55
CA ILE A 272 -6.69 -12.02 10.59
C ILE A 272 -8.14 -12.46 10.43
N SER A 273 -8.56 -12.86 9.23
CA SER A 273 -9.94 -13.24 8.97
C SER A 273 -10.03 -14.55 8.21
N LEU A 274 -11.05 -15.34 8.49
CA LEU A 274 -11.43 -16.49 7.67
C LEU A 274 -12.05 -16.04 6.34
N ASP A 275 -12.67 -14.86 6.31
CA ASP A 275 -13.14 -14.26 5.05
C ASP A 275 -11.97 -13.78 4.23
N LYS A 276 -11.78 -14.38 3.05
CA LYS A 276 -10.73 -14.03 2.09
C LYS A 276 -10.78 -12.56 1.64
N LYS A 277 -11.97 -11.94 1.65
CA LYS A 277 -12.15 -10.54 1.27
C LYS A 277 -11.56 -9.57 2.28
N LEU A 278 -11.46 -9.99 3.54
CA LEU A 278 -10.93 -9.20 4.66
C LEU A 278 -9.47 -9.57 4.98
N ARG A 279 -9.10 -10.83 4.83
CA ARG A 279 -7.79 -11.37 5.22
C ARG A 279 -6.63 -10.58 4.60
N GLY A 280 -5.69 -10.12 5.44
CA GLY A 280 -4.51 -9.37 5.00
C GLY A 280 -4.80 -7.94 4.52
N LYS A 281 -6.03 -7.44 4.72
CA LYS A 281 -6.37 -6.03 4.52
C LYS A 281 -6.06 -5.22 5.76
N SER A 282 -6.04 -3.90 5.64
CA SER A 282 -5.82 -3.00 6.79
C SER A 282 -6.84 -3.27 7.89
N ALA A 283 -6.38 -3.28 9.15
CA ALA A 283 -7.26 -3.35 10.31
C ALA A 283 -8.13 -2.10 10.49
N LEU A 284 -7.75 -0.99 9.85
CA LEU A 284 -8.55 0.24 9.82
C LEU A 284 -9.45 0.22 8.58
N TRP A 285 -10.75 0.00 8.78
CA TRP A 285 -11.68 -0.10 7.68
C TRP A 285 -13.09 0.34 8.05
N ILE A 286 -13.86 0.65 7.01
CA ILE A 286 -15.19 1.21 7.09
C ILE A 286 -16.10 0.36 6.20
N GLN A 287 -17.30 0.08 6.66
CA GLN A 287 -18.34 -0.58 5.88
C GLN A 287 -19.42 0.43 5.48
N PHE A 288 -19.91 0.36 4.26
CA PHE A 288 -21.05 1.16 3.79
C PHE A 288 -21.85 0.37 2.77
N LYS A 289 -23.04 0.86 2.42
CA LYS A 289 -23.85 0.29 1.33
C LYS A 289 -23.69 1.17 0.10
N ASN A 290 -23.43 0.54 -1.05
CA ASN A 290 -23.45 1.25 -2.33
C ASN A 290 -24.90 1.53 -2.77
N GLU A 291 -25.06 2.23 -3.90
CA GLU A 291 -26.35 2.58 -4.49
C GLU A 291 -27.28 1.38 -4.75
N ASN A 292 -26.70 0.21 -4.99
CA ASN A 292 -27.41 -1.06 -5.17
C ASN A 292 -27.70 -1.80 -3.85
N GLY A 293 -27.43 -1.20 -2.70
CA GLY A 293 -27.63 -1.79 -1.37
C GLY A 293 -26.60 -2.86 -0.97
N ASN A 294 -25.57 -3.08 -1.79
CA ASN A 294 -24.50 -4.04 -1.48
C ASN A 294 -23.54 -3.48 -0.43
N LYS A 295 -23.17 -4.32 0.54
CA LYS A 295 -22.14 -3.97 1.53
C LYS A 295 -20.76 -3.91 0.88
N ILE A 296 -20.12 -2.77 1.03
CA ILE A 296 -18.77 -2.49 0.54
C ILE A 296 -17.84 -2.26 1.74
N ALA A 297 -16.66 -2.87 1.72
CA ALA A 297 -15.59 -2.59 2.67
C ALA A 297 -14.57 -1.62 2.05
N HIS A 298 -14.31 -0.53 2.74
CA HIS A 298 -13.29 0.44 2.37
C HIS A 298 -12.15 0.41 3.38
N PHE A 299 -10.99 -0.08 2.96
CA PHE A 299 -9.81 -0.23 3.81
C PHE A 299 -8.95 1.02 3.73
N ARG A 300 -8.69 1.63 4.89
CA ARG A 300 -7.73 2.73 5.02
C ARG A 300 -6.33 2.14 5.18
N LYS A 301 -5.53 2.16 4.13
CA LYS A 301 -4.12 1.74 4.21
C LYS A 301 -3.39 2.72 5.13
N LEU A 302 -2.69 2.18 6.11
CA LEU A 302 -1.93 2.95 7.08
C LEU A 302 -0.57 2.26 7.29
N TYR A 303 0.39 2.62 6.45
CA TYR A 303 1.76 2.17 6.61
C TYR A 303 2.52 3.22 7.41
N LEU A 304 3.16 2.75 8.48
CA LEU A 304 3.86 3.58 9.44
C LEU A 304 5.35 3.30 9.36
N HIS A 305 6.15 4.33 9.49
CA HIS A 305 7.59 4.23 9.66
C HIS A 305 8.06 5.21 10.75
N ILE A 306 9.31 5.08 11.17
CA ILE A 306 9.98 6.06 12.04
C ILE A 306 11.16 6.58 11.24
N ALA A 307 11.18 7.87 10.95
CA ALA A 307 12.32 8.51 10.30
C ALA A 307 13.57 8.38 11.17
N LYS A 308 14.74 8.22 10.56
CA LYS A 308 15.98 7.99 11.28
C LYS A 308 16.28 9.10 12.28
N GLY A 309 16.56 8.72 13.53
CA GLY A 309 16.78 9.65 14.64
C GLY A 309 15.51 10.25 15.24
N LYS A 310 14.33 9.85 14.77
CA LYS A 310 13.05 10.20 15.38
C LYS A 310 12.56 9.06 16.27
N THR A 311 11.53 9.34 17.06
CA THR A 311 10.89 8.36 17.95
C THR A 311 9.44 8.11 17.60
N ASN A 312 8.80 9.03 16.90
CA ASN A 312 7.37 8.97 16.57
C ASN A 312 7.14 8.33 15.20
N PHE A 313 6.01 7.67 15.05
CA PHE A 313 5.57 7.20 13.75
C PHE A 313 5.14 8.37 12.85
N GLU A 314 5.43 8.23 11.56
CA GLU A 314 4.85 9.01 10.47
C GLU A 314 4.01 8.07 9.61
N VAL A 315 2.90 8.57 9.06
CA VAL A 315 2.12 7.88 8.04
C VAL A 315 2.78 8.15 6.70
N ILE A 316 3.15 7.08 5.96
CA ILE A 316 3.93 7.26 4.73
C ILE A 316 3.22 6.76 3.47
N ARG A 317 2.32 5.77 3.57
CA ARG A 317 1.47 5.29 2.46
C ARG A 317 0.14 4.76 2.99
#